data_83953bfae427db53ba0986d3c430f63b
#
_entry.id   83953bfae427db53ba0986d3c430f63b
#
_cell.length_a   1.000
_cell.length_b   1.000
_cell.length_c   1.000
_cell.angle_alpha   90.00
_cell.angle_beta   90.00
_cell.angle_gamma   90.00
#
_symmetry.space_group_name_H-M   'P 1'
#
loop_
_entity.id
_entity.type
_entity.pdbx_description
1 polymer ?
#
loop_
_entity_poly.entity_id
_entity_poly.type
_entity_poly.pdbx_seq_one_letter_code
_entity_poly.pdbx_strand_id
1 'polypeptide(L)'
;MKKVTTLLLAAVLLAGMLPGRAAAVDLNLNAKSALLMDVATGTVLYEKECHERLAPASVTKVMTMLLIMEALDDGRIHLDDQVTASEAAAAKGGSQIYLKAGETMPVSDMLKSIAVSSANDCACAMAELIAGSESAFVEQMNQRAAELGMADTCFVNCTGLPAAGHLTSAHDIAVMSRALIQHPKIRDYTTIWMDSIRGGQFQLANTNKLVRFYEGATGLKTGSTDAAGYCLSATAERDGMELIAVVLKAKTSEQRFESAKSLLNFGFANYTLTDVYPGQALPPVDVLLGEQDTVQPVLAQSSRILVDKAQLNDVTSELRLCENVEAPVEQGQKLGEMVISVGGQEQQTIPIVADRA
;
A
#
# COMPACT_ATOMS: atom_id res chain seq x y z
N MET A 1 -51.45 23.87 -35.95
CA MET A 1 -51.48 22.82 -34.94
C MET A 1 -50.89 21.55 -35.55
N LYS A 2 -49.63 21.30 -35.41
CA LYS A 2 -48.87 20.04 -35.77
C LYS A 2 -47.40 20.40 -35.58
N LYS A 3 -46.79 20.17 -34.42
CA LYS A 3 -45.36 20.09 -34.11
C LYS A 3 -45.12 20.00 -32.60
N VAL A 4 -45.66 18.97 -31.94
CA VAL A 4 -45.33 18.62 -30.54
C VAL A 4 -45.59 17.13 -30.35
N THR A 5 -44.93 16.24 -31.06
CA THR A 5 -45.07 14.81 -30.79
C THR A 5 -43.83 13.96 -31.18
N THR A 6 -42.64 14.55 -31.21
CA THR A 6 -41.43 13.77 -31.58
C THR A 6 -40.22 13.95 -30.64
N LEU A 7 -40.46 14.30 -29.38
CA LEU A 7 -39.35 14.50 -28.41
C LEU A 7 -39.49 13.66 -27.12
N LEU A 8 -40.24 12.58 -27.13
CA LEU A 8 -40.48 11.74 -25.94
C LEU A 8 -40.11 10.26 -26.13
N LEU A 9 -39.32 9.91 -27.15
CA LEU A 9 -38.87 8.53 -27.36
C LEU A 9 -37.37 8.28 -27.33
N ALA A 10 -36.56 9.28 -26.94
CA ALA A 10 -35.11 9.13 -26.85
C ALA A 10 -34.55 9.09 -25.40
N ALA A 11 -35.39 9.05 -24.38
CA ALA A 11 -34.99 9.11 -22.95
C ALA A 11 -35.14 7.78 -22.17
N VAL A 12 -35.43 6.67 -22.83
CA VAL A 12 -35.74 5.39 -22.13
C VAL A 12 -34.70 4.28 -22.37
N LEU A 13 -33.61 4.52 -23.07
CA LEU A 13 -32.61 3.50 -23.39
C LEU A 13 -31.22 3.69 -22.72
N LEU A 14 -31.12 4.50 -21.67
CA LEU A 14 -29.87 4.65 -20.87
C LEU A 14 -30.03 4.17 -19.42
N ALA A 15 -31.00 3.35 -19.10
CA ALA A 15 -31.19 2.75 -17.77
C ALA A 15 -30.99 1.23 -17.87
N GLY A 16 -29.72 0.77 -17.92
CA GLY A 16 -29.53 -0.66 -17.88
C GLY A 16 -28.14 -1.13 -18.23
N MET A 17 -27.18 -0.85 -17.39
CA MET A 17 -26.05 -1.73 -17.11
C MET A 17 -25.31 -1.14 -15.90
N LEU A 18 -25.93 -1.24 -14.73
CA LEU A 18 -25.15 -1.26 -13.49
C LEU A 18 -24.36 -2.59 -13.56
N PRO A 19 -23.03 -2.56 -13.46
CA PRO A 19 -22.26 -3.80 -13.32
C PRO A 19 -22.84 -4.53 -12.11
N GLY A 20 -23.25 -5.77 -12.30
CA GLY A 20 -23.76 -6.61 -11.23
C GLY A 20 -22.73 -6.61 -10.11
N ARG A 21 -23.08 -6.02 -8.95
CA ARG A 21 -22.28 -6.16 -7.75
C ARG A 21 -22.18 -7.66 -7.49
N ALA A 22 -21.01 -8.24 -7.72
CA ALA A 22 -20.72 -9.60 -7.24
C ALA A 22 -21.15 -9.61 -5.76
N ALA A 23 -21.91 -10.62 -5.34
CA ALA A 23 -22.36 -10.73 -3.97
C ALA A 23 -21.13 -10.62 -3.07
N ALA A 24 -21.10 -9.63 -2.17
CA ALA A 24 -19.98 -9.41 -1.29
C ALA A 24 -19.77 -10.70 -0.47
N VAL A 25 -18.60 -11.33 -0.60
CA VAL A 25 -18.25 -12.52 0.16
C VAL A 25 -18.20 -12.11 1.63
N ASP A 26 -19.04 -12.72 2.48
CA ASP A 26 -18.98 -12.48 3.92
C ASP A 26 -17.96 -13.44 4.54
N LEU A 27 -16.81 -12.90 4.94
CA LEU A 27 -15.75 -13.65 5.64
C LEU A 27 -16.01 -13.81 7.14
N ASN A 28 -17.16 -13.34 7.65
CA ASN A 28 -17.52 -13.38 9.09
C ASN A 28 -16.42 -12.84 10.01
N LEU A 29 -15.80 -11.73 9.62
CA LEU A 29 -14.68 -11.14 10.36
C LEU A 29 -15.11 -10.55 11.69
N ASN A 30 -14.38 -10.90 12.76
CA ASN A 30 -14.54 -10.36 14.10
C ASN A 30 -13.87 -8.98 14.27
N ALA A 31 -14.16 -8.06 13.37
CA ALA A 31 -13.67 -6.70 13.36
C ALA A 31 -14.80 -5.75 12.98
N LYS A 32 -14.71 -4.48 13.41
CA LYS A 32 -15.69 -3.46 13.05
C LYS A 32 -15.46 -3.00 11.61
N SER A 33 -14.20 -2.75 11.24
CA SER A 33 -13.79 -2.34 9.91
C SER A 33 -12.62 -3.22 9.44
N ALA A 34 -12.62 -3.56 8.15
CA ALA A 34 -11.57 -4.37 7.56
C ALA A 34 -11.42 -4.08 6.06
N LEU A 35 -10.21 -4.33 5.53
CA LEU A 35 -9.91 -4.20 4.12
C LEU A 35 -8.80 -5.16 3.70
N LEU A 36 -8.88 -5.68 2.50
CA LEU A 36 -7.81 -6.40 1.82
C LEU A 36 -7.47 -5.69 0.51
N MET A 37 -6.20 -5.42 0.28
CA MET A 37 -5.71 -4.73 -0.92
C MET A 37 -4.52 -5.49 -1.53
N ASP A 38 -4.48 -5.56 -2.86
CA ASP A 38 -3.29 -5.98 -3.60
C ASP A 38 -2.28 -4.83 -3.67
N VAL A 39 -1.03 -5.10 -3.36
CA VAL A 39 0.03 -4.08 -3.30
C VAL A 39 0.38 -3.56 -4.70
N ALA A 40 0.52 -4.44 -5.67
CA ALA A 40 0.99 -4.08 -7.00
C ALA A 40 0.03 -3.12 -7.69
N THR A 41 -1.26 -3.42 -7.67
CA THR A 41 -2.29 -2.64 -8.38
C THR A 41 -2.99 -1.61 -7.49
N GLY A 42 -2.99 -1.78 -6.16
CA GLY A 42 -3.81 -1.01 -5.23
C GLY A 42 -5.28 -1.40 -5.25
N THR A 43 -5.64 -2.49 -5.92
CA THR A 43 -7.02 -2.96 -6.01
C THR A 43 -7.51 -3.48 -4.66
N VAL A 44 -8.69 -3.01 -4.24
CA VAL A 44 -9.38 -3.53 -3.05
C VAL A 44 -10.09 -4.83 -3.40
N LEU A 45 -9.71 -5.92 -2.71
CA LEU A 45 -10.24 -7.28 -2.93
C LEU A 45 -11.36 -7.65 -1.96
N TYR A 46 -11.38 -6.99 -0.80
CA TYR A 46 -12.41 -7.13 0.22
C TYR A 46 -12.53 -5.86 1.03
N GLU A 47 -13.75 -5.47 1.37
CA GLU A 47 -14.02 -4.32 2.23
C GLU A 47 -15.18 -4.60 3.20
N LYS A 48 -15.05 -4.04 4.41
CA LYS A 48 -16.08 -4.00 5.45
C LYS A 48 -15.94 -2.68 6.19
N GLU A 49 -16.94 -1.79 6.06
CA GLU A 49 -16.94 -0.46 6.71
C GLU A 49 -15.57 0.24 6.60
N CYS A 50 -14.94 0.14 5.40
CA CYS A 50 -13.53 0.49 5.23
C CYS A 50 -13.24 1.98 5.34
N HIS A 51 -14.24 2.85 5.24
CA HIS A 51 -14.15 4.31 5.41
C HIS A 51 -14.63 4.80 6.78
N GLU A 52 -15.00 3.87 7.70
CA GLU A 52 -15.37 4.29 9.05
C GLU A 52 -14.14 4.85 9.79
N ARG A 53 -14.27 6.08 10.30
CA ARG A 53 -13.20 6.78 11.02
C ARG A 53 -13.07 6.25 12.44
N LEU A 54 -11.98 5.54 12.70
CA LEU A 54 -11.68 4.87 13.95
C LEU A 54 -10.30 5.27 14.48
N ALA A 55 -10.10 5.12 15.79
CA ALA A 55 -8.78 5.30 16.40
C ALA A 55 -7.84 4.16 15.95
N PRO A 56 -6.66 4.47 15.39
CA PRO A 56 -5.72 3.46 14.88
C PRO A 56 -4.82 2.84 15.95
N ALA A 57 -4.72 3.44 17.13
CA ALA A 57 -3.67 3.14 18.10
C ALA A 57 -2.29 3.18 17.41
N SER A 58 -1.36 2.31 17.81
CA SER A 58 0.00 2.29 17.25
C SER A 58 0.12 1.90 15.77
N VAL A 59 -0.97 1.61 15.05
CA VAL A 59 -0.93 1.50 13.58
C VAL A 59 -0.59 2.86 12.94
N THR A 60 -0.81 3.98 13.64
CA THR A 60 -0.26 5.32 13.33
C THR A 60 1.20 5.28 12.92
N LYS A 61 2.02 4.42 13.54
CA LYS A 61 3.45 4.33 13.27
C LYS A 61 3.80 3.81 11.87
N VAL A 62 2.82 3.35 11.10
CA VAL A 62 3.01 3.09 9.66
C VAL A 62 3.36 4.40 8.96
N MET A 63 2.63 5.50 9.23
CA MET A 63 2.96 6.83 8.69
C MET A 63 4.29 7.35 9.26
N THR A 64 4.56 7.13 10.55
CA THR A 64 5.84 7.51 11.15
C THR A 64 7.01 6.81 10.47
N MET A 65 6.91 5.50 10.23
CA MET A 65 7.93 4.74 9.51
C MET A 65 8.03 5.15 8.03
N LEU A 66 6.91 5.49 7.37
CA LEU A 66 6.92 6.00 6.01
C LEU A 66 7.78 7.28 5.91
N LEU A 67 7.54 8.26 6.76
CA LEU A 67 8.34 9.50 6.76
C LEU A 67 9.81 9.28 7.13
N ILE A 68 10.11 8.29 7.99
CA ILE A 68 11.50 7.88 8.27
C ILE A 68 12.15 7.28 7.02
N MET A 69 11.43 6.40 6.30
CA MET A 69 11.95 5.78 5.08
C MET A 69 12.17 6.80 3.96
N GLU A 70 11.22 7.72 3.78
CA GLU A 70 11.36 8.84 2.83
C GLU A 70 12.58 9.73 3.19
N ALA A 71 12.79 10.01 4.48
CA ALA A 71 13.96 10.77 4.92
C ALA A 71 15.30 10.05 4.67
N LEU A 72 15.31 8.71 4.77
CA LEU A 72 16.48 7.87 4.44
C LEU A 72 16.74 7.86 2.92
N ASP A 73 15.70 7.69 2.11
CA ASP A 73 15.83 7.64 0.65
C ASP A 73 16.24 8.99 0.06
N ASP A 74 15.78 10.10 0.66
CA ASP A 74 16.19 11.48 0.31
C ASP A 74 17.60 11.84 0.81
N GLY A 75 18.25 10.98 1.60
CA GLY A 75 19.55 11.24 2.19
C GLY A 75 19.55 12.34 3.28
N ARG A 76 18.39 12.70 3.82
CA ARG A 76 18.25 13.65 4.93
C ARG A 76 18.72 13.09 6.25
N ILE A 77 18.65 11.78 6.41
CA ILE A 77 19.18 11.02 7.53
C ILE A 77 19.84 9.74 7.02
N HIS A 78 20.72 9.14 7.83
CA HIS A 78 21.39 7.88 7.54
C HIS A 78 21.18 6.88 8.69
N LEU A 79 21.32 5.59 8.43
CA LEU A 79 21.04 4.53 9.41
C LEU A 79 21.99 4.57 10.64
N ASP A 80 23.18 5.10 10.48
CA ASP A 80 24.22 5.24 11.50
C ASP A 80 24.21 6.60 12.23
N ASP A 81 23.38 7.56 11.79
CA ASP A 81 23.20 8.82 12.47
C ASP A 81 22.73 8.61 13.91
N GLN A 82 23.32 9.38 14.83
CA GLN A 82 22.99 9.28 16.26
C GLN A 82 21.78 10.14 16.59
N VAL A 83 20.74 9.52 17.12
CA VAL A 83 19.50 10.16 17.57
C VAL A 83 19.59 10.35 19.08
N THR A 84 19.50 11.59 19.55
CA THR A 84 19.48 11.91 20.98
C THR A 84 18.04 12.03 21.48
N ALA A 85 17.67 11.24 22.48
CA ALA A 85 16.35 11.31 23.08
C ALA A 85 16.18 12.59 23.91
N SER A 86 15.16 13.39 23.62
CA SER A 86 14.75 14.52 24.45
C SER A 86 14.07 14.05 25.75
N GLU A 87 13.86 14.96 26.70
CA GLU A 87 13.03 14.70 27.88
C GLU A 87 11.59 14.33 27.47
N ALA A 88 11.04 14.98 26.43
CA ALA A 88 9.70 14.71 25.92
C ALA A 88 9.59 13.31 25.29
N ALA A 89 10.58 12.89 24.51
CA ALA A 89 10.64 11.55 23.94
C ALA A 89 10.79 10.48 25.04
N ALA A 90 11.69 10.67 25.99
CA ALA A 90 11.92 9.76 27.11
C ALA A 90 10.70 9.61 28.04
N ALA A 91 9.87 10.65 28.16
CA ALA A 91 8.66 10.66 28.98
C ALA A 91 7.44 10.04 28.29
N LYS A 92 7.54 9.59 27.01
CA LYS A 92 6.39 8.98 26.31
C LYS A 92 5.92 7.71 27.03
N GLY A 93 4.63 7.61 27.24
CA GLY A 93 4.01 6.43 27.84
C GLY A 93 3.76 5.30 26.83
N GLY A 94 3.18 4.21 27.30
CA GLY A 94 2.81 3.03 26.50
C GLY A 94 4.01 2.14 26.17
N SER A 95 4.08 1.58 24.95
CA SER A 95 5.20 0.74 24.53
C SER A 95 6.48 1.55 24.39
N GLN A 96 7.58 1.09 24.99
CA GLN A 96 8.85 1.81 25.09
C GLN A 96 10.04 0.85 25.09
N ILE A 97 11.21 1.37 24.75
CA ILE A 97 12.50 0.76 25.09
C ILE A 97 13.15 1.44 26.29
N TYR A 98 12.41 2.36 26.94
CA TYR A 98 12.82 3.13 28.13
C TYR A 98 14.07 3.98 27.87
N LEU A 99 14.02 4.81 26.82
CA LEU A 99 15.06 5.80 26.54
C LEU A 99 15.20 6.77 27.71
N LYS A 100 16.45 7.09 28.06
CA LYS A 100 16.72 8.16 29.00
C LYS A 100 16.94 9.48 28.27
N ALA A 101 16.55 10.60 28.89
CA ALA A 101 16.86 11.91 28.33
C ALA A 101 18.38 12.04 28.12
N GLY A 102 18.80 12.47 26.94
CA GLY A 102 20.21 12.56 26.55
C GLY A 102 20.82 11.22 26.05
N GLU A 103 20.13 10.09 26.16
CA GLU A 103 20.61 8.83 25.58
C GLU A 103 20.63 8.93 24.04
N THR A 104 21.70 8.41 23.43
CA THR A 104 21.87 8.37 21.98
C THR A 104 21.83 6.95 21.45
N MET A 105 21.17 6.76 20.32
CA MET A 105 21.14 5.48 19.60
C MET A 105 21.12 5.73 18.08
N PRO A 106 21.64 4.81 17.26
CA PRO A 106 21.58 4.97 15.81
C PRO A 106 20.14 4.91 15.29
N VAL A 107 19.86 5.59 14.17
CA VAL A 107 18.57 5.56 13.46
C VAL A 107 18.11 4.12 13.24
N SER A 108 19.03 3.21 12.87
CA SER A 108 18.72 1.80 12.66
C SER A 108 18.12 1.11 13.89
N ASP A 109 18.63 1.38 15.10
CA ASP A 109 18.09 0.78 16.32
C ASP A 109 16.78 1.46 16.76
N MET A 110 16.63 2.78 16.51
CA MET A 110 15.38 3.49 16.70
C MET A 110 14.27 2.92 15.82
N LEU A 111 14.53 2.78 14.50
CA LEU A 111 13.59 2.22 13.54
C LEU A 111 13.24 0.76 13.86
N LYS A 112 14.24 -0.06 14.23
CA LYS A 112 14.05 -1.43 14.72
C LYS A 112 13.09 -1.46 15.93
N SER A 113 13.30 -0.60 16.89
CA SER A 113 12.48 -0.52 18.11
C SER A 113 11.04 -0.10 17.81
N ILE A 114 10.83 0.81 16.85
CA ILE A 114 9.50 1.22 16.37
C ILE A 114 8.78 0.06 15.69
N ALA A 115 9.44 -0.61 14.76
CA ALA A 115 8.84 -1.68 13.96
C ALA A 115 8.52 -2.92 14.81
N VAL A 116 9.47 -3.38 15.64
CA VAL A 116 9.40 -4.63 16.39
C VAL A 116 8.58 -4.47 17.68
N SER A 117 8.99 -3.54 18.56
CA SER A 117 8.41 -3.37 19.89
C SER A 117 7.40 -2.23 19.99
N SER A 118 7.16 -1.52 18.88
CA SER A 118 6.21 -0.40 18.87
C SER A 118 6.62 0.79 19.76
N ALA A 119 7.92 1.01 19.95
CA ALA A 119 8.48 1.99 20.88
C ALA A 119 8.00 3.42 20.59
N ASN A 120 7.27 4.03 21.54
CA ASN A 120 6.73 5.38 21.44
C ASN A 120 7.82 6.44 21.64
N ASP A 121 8.74 6.18 22.57
CA ASP A 121 9.92 7.00 22.84
C ASP A 121 10.80 7.14 21.59
N CYS A 122 11.09 6.05 20.91
CA CYS A 122 11.82 6.05 19.65
C CYS A 122 11.06 6.79 18.54
N ALA A 123 9.75 6.59 18.42
CA ALA A 123 8.94 7.27 17.41
C ALA A 123 8.97 8.79 17.60
N CYS A 124 8.90 9.26 18.85
CA CYS A 124 9.00 10.69 19.18
C CYS A 124 10.40 11.23 18.89
N ALA A 125 11.47 10.53 19.31
CA ALA A 125 12.85 10.95 19.07
C ALA A 125 13.16 11.04 17.56
N MET A 126 12.66 10.10 16.76
CA MET A 126 12.79 10.15 15.29
C MET A 126 11.99 11.30 14.67
N ALA A 127 10.79 11.58 15.20
CA ALA A 127 9.99 12.73 14.77
C ALA A 127 10.72 14.06 15.03
N GLU A 128 11.33 14.18 16.20
CA GLU A 128 12.14 15.36 16.57
C GLU A 128 13.40 15.48 15.68
N LEU A 129 14.08 14.37 15.38
CA LEU A 129 15.23 14.37 14.47
C LEU A 129 14.84 14.90 13.05
N ILE A 130 13.74 14.42 12.51
CA ILE A 130 13.36 14.70 11.12
C ILE A 130 12.76 16.10 10.95
N ALA A 131 11.93 16.54 11.91
CA ALA A 131 11.14 17.76 11.79
C ALA A 131 11.46 18.82 12.85
N GLY A 132 12.39 18.56 13.76
CA GLY A 132 12.74 19.47 14.87
C GLY A 132 11.78 19.41 16.07
N SER A 133 10.56 18.91 15.89
CA SER A 133 9.59 18.68 16.96
C SER A 133 8.53 17.65 16.56
N GLU A 134 7.87 17.02 17.55
CA GLU A 134 6.74 16.14 17.28
C GLU A 134 5.59 16.89 16.57
N SER A 135 5.31 18.15 16.94
CA SER A 135 4.24 18.93 16.31
C SER A 135 4.51 19.19 14.82
N ALA A 136 5.73 19.59 14.47
CA ALA A 136 6.10 19.78 13.06
C ALA A 136 6.09 18.45 12.29
N PHE A 137 6.47 17.34 12.92
CA PHE A 137 6.36 16.02 12.31
C PHE A 137 4.91 15.60 12.06
N VAL A 138 3.99 15.89 12.98
CA VAL A 138 2.55 15.64 12.82
C VAL A 138 1.97 16.47 11.67
N GLU A 139 2.43 17.69 11.47
CA GLU A 139 2.07 18.51 10.30
C GLU A 139 2.52 17.80 9.01
N GLN A 140 3.76 17.28 8.95
CA GLN A 140 4.24 16.47 7.82
C GLN A 140 3.42 15.19 7.63
N MET A 141 3.05 14.49 8.71
CA MET A 141 2.18 13.30 8.63
C MET A 141 0.82 13.64 7.98
N ASN A 142 0.19 14.74 8.38
CA ASN A 142 -1.11 15.16 7.82
C ASN A 142 -0.97 15.67 6.37
N GLN A 143 0.11 16.37 6.05
CA GLN A 143 0.41 16.77 4.67
C GLN A 143 0.58 15.51 3.80
N ARG A 144 1.37 14.53 4.26
CA ARG A 144 1.60 13.28 3.52
C ARG A 144 0.32 12.47 3.35
N ALA A 145 -0.53 12.44 4.38
CA ALA A 145 -1.85 11.83 4.29
C ALA A 145 -2.71 12.48 3.19
N ALA A 146 -2.72 13.81 3.10
CA ALA A 146 -3.44 14.52 2.05
C ALA A 146 -2.87 14.22 0.64
N GLU A 147 -1.54 14.18 0.48
CA GLU A 147 -0.88 13.80 -0.77
C GLU A 147 -1.21 12.38 -1.22
N LEU A 148 -1.38 11.46 -0.27
CA LEU A 148 -1.79 10.07 -0.51
C LEU A 148 -3.30 9.91 -0.72
N GLY A 149 -4.10 10.97 -0.59
CA GLY A 149 -5.55 10.92 -0.72
C GLY A 149 -6.28 10.29 0.47
N MET A 150 -5.67 10.28 1.67
CA MET A 150 -6.21 9.69 2.89
C MET A 150 -7.26 10.61 3.54
N ALA A 151 -8.44 10.70 2.94
CA ALA A 151 -9.47 11.66 3.30
C ALA A 151 -10.13 11.44 4.68
N ASP A 152 -10.03 10.22 5.22
CA ASP A 152 -10.62 9.86 6.52
C ASP A 152 -9.64 10.07 7.68
N THR A 153 -8.40 10.54 7.41
CA THR A 153 -7.29 10.54 8.37
C THR A 153 -7.00 11.92 8.93
N CYS A 154 -6.77 11.95 10.25
CA CYS A 154 -6.20 13.08 10.95
C CYS A 154 -5.25 12.56 12.04
N PHE A 155 -3.97 12.89 11.94
CA PHE A 155 -2.97 12.58 12.96
C PHE A 155 -2.85 13.74 13.95
N VAL A 156 -2.73 13.41 15.24
CA VAL A 156 -2.55 14.36 16.35
C VAL A 156 -1.23 14.12 17.09
N ASN A 157 -0.66 12.91 16.94
CA ASN A 157 0.65 12.54 17.45
C ASN A 157 1.29 11.49 16.54
N CYS A 158 2.60 11.26 16.69
CA CYS A 158 3.35 10.32 15.86
C CYS A 158 3.30 8.87 16.37
N THR A 159 2.63 8.59 17.48
CA THR A 159 2.70 7.31 18.20
C THR A 159 1.40 6.50 18.16
N GLY A 160 0.25 7.18 18.02
CA GLY A 160 -1.09 6.60 18.15
C GLY A 160 -1.57 6.47 19.59
N LEU A 161 -0.97 7.19 20.51
CA LEU A 161 -1.53 7.38 21.85
C LEU A 161 -2.89 8.08 21.76
N PRO A 162 -3.84 7.79 22.67
CA PRO A 162 -5.17 8.36 22.62
C PRO A 162 -5.15 9.90 22.61
N ALA A 163 -5.79 10.49 21.60
CA ALA A 163 -5.97 11.93 21.48
C ALA A 163 -7.30 12.22 20.76
N ALA A 164 -7.98 13.29 21.16
CA ALA A 164 -9.21 13.69 20.49
C ALA A 164 -8.93 14.04 19.03
N GLY A 165 -9.72 13.49 18.10
CA GLY A 165 -9.56 13.71 16.67
C GLY A 165 -8.49 12.86 15.98
N HIS A 166 -7.71 12.03 16.71
CA HIS A 166 -6.74 11.10 16.13
C HIS A 166 -7.45 9.89 15.52
N LEU A 167 -7.83 9.99 14.27
CA LEU A 167 -8.69 9.04 13.56
C LEU A 167 -8.15 8.71 12.18
N THR A 168 -8.48 7.53 11.69
CA THR A 168 -8.20 7.07 10.33
C THR A 168 -9.21 5.98 9.94
N SER A 169 -9.14 5.45 8.72
CA SER A 169 -9.98 4.35 8.24
C SER A 169 -9.13 3.13 7.82
N ALA A 170 -9.76 1.97 7.61
CA ALA A 170 -9.06 0.80 7.10
C ALA A 170 -8.54 1.04 5.68
N HIS A 171 -9.27 1.80 4.87
CA HIS A 171 -8.83 2.22 3.54
C HIS A 171 -7.55 3.05 3.60
N ASP A 172 -7.53 4.10 4.41
CA ASP A 172 -6.38 4.99 4.50
C ASP A 172 -5.15 4.31 5.10
N ILE A 173 -5.36 3.38 6.05
CA ILE A 173 -4.26 2.54 6.55
C ILE A 173 -3.69 1.66 5.45
N ALA A 174 -4.51 1.08 4.58
CA ALA A 174 -4.01 0.29 3.45
C ALA A 174 -3.21 1.17 2.47
N VAL A 175 -3.68 2.39 2.20
CA VAL A 175 -2.99 3.35 1.34
C VAL A 175 -1.60 3.71 1.90
N MET A 176 -1.50 4.12 3.18
CA MET A 176 -0.18 4.44 3.77
C MET A 176 0.70 3.20 3.94
N SER A 177 0.12 2.02 4.17
CA SER A 177 0.88 0.76 4.23
C SER A 177 1.46 0.42 2.87
N ARG A 178 0.68 0.59 1.79
CA ARG A 178 1.16 0.41 0.42
C ARG A 178 2.29 1.37 0.09
N ALA A 179 2.20 2.63 0.49
CA ALA A 179 3.28 3.60 0.32
C ALA A 179 4.56 3.16 1.08
N LEU A 180 4.43 2.74 2.35
CA LEU A 180 5.57 2.31 3.16
C LEU A 180 6.32 1.11 2.56
N ILE A 181 5.61 0.10 2.05
CA ILE A 181 6.25 -1.10 1.52
C ILE A 181 6.88 -0.92 0.13
N GLN A 182 6.66 0.23 -0.54
CA GLN A 182 7.43 0.62 -1.72
C GLN A 182 8.90 0.96 -1.37
N HIS A 183 9.24 1.13 -0.10
CA HIS A 183 10.60 1.26 0.41
C HIS A 183 11.13 -0.11 0.83
N PRO A 184 11.88 -0.86 -0.01
CA PRO A 184 12.20 -2.28 0.25
C PRO A 184 12.92 -2.50 1.57
N LYS A 185 13.75 -1.53 1.99
CA LYS A 185 14.51 -1.58 3.23
C LYS A 185 13.65 -1.71 4.50
N ILE A 186 12.38 -1.31 4.47
CA ILE A 186 11.50 -1.45 5.64
C ILE A 186 11.30 -2.91 6.04
N ARG A 187 11.36 -3.84 5.09
CA ARG A 187 11.21 -5.27 5.33
C ARG A 187 12.32 -5.83 6.23
N ASP A 188 13.53 -5.22 6.20
CA ASP A 188 14.64 -5.60 7.08
C ASP A 188 14.29 -5.43 8.57
N TYR A 189 13.28 -4.61 8.88
CA TYR A 189 12.80 -4.32 10.23
C TYR A 189 11.47 -4.99 10.55
N THR A 190 10.51 -4.95 9.65
CA THR A 190 9.15 -5.43 9.90
C THR A 190 9.04 -6.95 9.95
N THR A 191 9.99 -7.66 9.34
CA THR A 191 10.08 -9.14 9.35
C THR A 191 10.84 -9.70 10.56
N ILE A 192 11.49 -8.87 11.37
CA ILE A 192 12.19 -9.31 12.57
C ILE A 192 11.18 -9.88 13.57
N TRP A 193 11.35 -11.14 13.96
CA TRP A 193 10.54 -11.73 15.05
C TRP A 193 11.08 -11.38 16.43
N MET A 194 12.38 -11.56 16.65
CA MET A 194 13.09 -11.24 17.88
C MET A 194 14.46 -10.70 17.55
N ASP A 195 14.92 -9.69 18.27
CA ASP A 195 16.26 -9.11 18.16
C ASP A 195 16.63 -8.43 19.49
N SER A 196 17.75 -7.76 19.53
CA SER A 196 18.19 -6.99 20.68
C SER A 196 18.84 -5.67 20.26
N ILE A 197 18.90 -4.74 21.20
CA ILE A 197 19.59 -3.46 21.12
C ILE A 197 20.50 -3.26 22.33
N ARG A 198 21.25 -2.16 22.38
CA ARG A 198 22.20 -1.86 23.47
C ARG A 198 23.19 -2.99 23.71
N GLY A 199 23.77 -3.54 22.61
CA GLY A 199 24.75 -4.62 22.72
C GLY A 199 24.20 -5.93 23.32
N GLY A 200 22.94 -6.22 23.10
CA GLY A 200 22.27 -7.45 23.59
C GLY A 200 21.59 -7.30 24.96
N GLN A 201 21.69 -6.13 25.60
CA GLN A 201 21.14 -5.91 26.95
C GLN A 201 19.62 -5.70 26.97
N PHE A 202 19.01 -5.33 25.84
CA PHE A 202 17.57 -5.12 25.75
C PHE A 202 16.99 -5.97 24.61
N GLN A 203 16.09 -6.89 24.97
CA GLN A 203 15.46 -7.80 24.01
C GLN A 203 14.22 -7.16 23.41
N LEU A 204 14.06 -7.32 22.08
CA LEU A 204 12.90 -6.92 21.32
C LEU A 204 12.13 -8.15 20.87
N ALA A 205 10.80 -8.11 20.95
CA ALA A 205 9.91 -9.12 20.40
C ALA A 205 8.80 -8.46 19.57
N ASN A 206 8.56 -8.98 18.38
CA ASN A 206 7.59 -8.38 17.47
C ASN A 206 6.17 -8.55 18.02
N THR A 207 5.44 -7.45 18.07
CA THR A 207 4.03 -7.43 18.47
C THR A 207 3.13 -8.05 17.42
N ASN A 208 3.58 -8.15 16.16
CA ASN A 208 2.87 -8.82 15.08
C ASN A 208 3.24 -10.32 15.01
N LYS A 209 2.41 -11.16 15.63
CA LYS A 209 2.62 -12.60 15.65
C LYS A 209 2.60 -13.26 14.26
N LEU A 210 2.01 -12.62 13.25
CA LEU A 210 1.97 -13.18 11.89
C LEU A 210 3.37 -13.33 11.31
N VAL A 211 4.30 -12.45 11.64
CA VAL A 211 5.72 -12.54 11.21
C VAL A 211 6.35 -13.90 11.55
N ARG A 212 5.93 -14.52 12.64
CA ARG A 212 6.42 -15.85 13.06
C ARG A 212 5.55 -17.00 12.58
N PHE A 213 4.22 -16.79 12.53
CA PHE A 213 3.25 -17.89 12.48
C PHE A 213 2.36 -17.87 11.23
N TYR A 214 2.62 -16.98 10.27
CA TYR A 214 1.90 -16.94 8.99
C TYR A 214 2.90 -16.93 7.85
N GLU A 215 2.81 -17.92 6.97
CA GLU A 215 3.70 -18.09 5.84
C GLU A 215 3.64 -16.87 4.89
N GLY A 216 4.82 -16.36 4.54
CA GLY A 216 4.95 -15.19 3.68
C GLY A 216 4.72 -13.84 4.36
N ALA A 217 4.49 -13.77 5.69
CA ALA A 217 4.27 -12.50 6.36
C ALA A 217 5.50 -11.57 6.25
N THR A 218 5.29 -10.34 5.74
CA THR A 218 6.29 -9.28 5.55
C THR A 218 6.16 -8.13 6.55
N GLY A 219 5.09 -8.08 7.34
CA GLY A 219 4.88 -7.03 8.35
C GLY A 219 3.41 -6.85 8.71
N LEU A 220 2.95 -5.66 9.03
CA LEU A 220 3.61 -4.38 9.27
C LEU A 220 3.51 -3.98 10.75
N LYS A 221 2.30 -3.62 11.21
CA LYS A 221 2.13 -2.95 12.51
C LYS A 221 0.84 -3.32 13.20
N THR A 222 0.95 -3.62 14.51
CA THR A 222 -0.18 -3.76 15.43
C THR A 222 -0.45 -2.47 16.19
N GLY A 223 -1.68 -2.33 16.67
CA GLY A 223 -2.06 -1.29 17.61
C GLY A 223 -3.12 -1.77 18.59
N SER A 224 -3.13 -1.24 19.80
CA SER A 224 -4.23 -1.44 20.75
C SER A 224 -4.27 -0.33 21.80
N THR A 225 -5.47 0.14 22.10
CA THR A 225 -5.83 0.94 23.27
C THR A 225 -7.26 0.56 23.64
N ASP A 226 -7.72 0.95 24.82
CA ASP A 226 -9.10 0.67 25.24
C ASP A 226 -10.13 1.23 24.24
N ALA A 227 -9.88 2.44 23.73
CA ALA A 227 -10.78 3.08 22.76
C ALA A 227 -10.70 2.46 21.36
N ALA A 228 -9.50 2.10 20.90
CA ALA A 228 -9.27 1.55 19.57
C ALA A 228 -9.63 0.05 19.48
N GLY A 229 -9.68 -0.68 20.59
CA GLY A 229 -9.65 -2.14 20.56
C GLY A 229 -8.33 -2.65 19.96
N TYR A 230 -8.37 -3.76 19.25
CA TYR A 230 -7.19 -4.36 18.62
C TYR A 230 -7.18 -4.08 17.13
N CYS A 231 -6.11 -3.43 16.66
CA CYS A 231 -5.90 -2.99 15.29
C CYS A 231 -4.66 -3.66 14.69
N LEU A 232 -4.65 -3.85 13.37
CA LEU A 232 -3.54 -4.45 12.62
C LEU A 232 -3.54 -3.95 11.18
N SER A 233 -2.38 -3.57 10.69
CA SER A 233 -2.04 -3.63 9.28
C SER A 233 -1.07 -4.80 9.11
N ALA A 234 -1.46 -5.82 8.37
CA ALA A 234 -0.64 -7.00 8.08
C ALA A 234 -0.31 -7.04 6.59
N THR A 235 0.91 -7.47 6.27
CA THR A 235 1.32 -7.74 4.90
C THR A 235 1.87 -9.14 4.77
N ALA A 236 1.65 -9.75 3.62
CA ALA A 236 2.20 -11.05 3.28
C ALA A 236 2.40 -11.16 1.77
N GLU A 237 3.45 -11.88 1.36
CA GLU A 237 3.79 -12.14 -0.03
C GLU A 237 3.85 -13.64 -0.30
N ARG A 238 3.21 -14.10 -1.37
CA ARG A 238 3.29 -15.47 -1.90
C ARG A 238 3.26 -15.44 -3.41
N ASP A 239 4.12 -16.22 -4.03
CA ASP A 239 4.18 -16.38 -5.49
C ASP A 239 4.25 -15.02 -6.24
N GLY A 240 4.96 -14.05 -5.67
CA GLY A 240 5.13 -12.71 -6.24
C GLY A 240 3.91 -11.79 -6.12
N MET A 241 2.85 -12.21 -5.42
CA MET A 241 1.72 -11.35 -5.04
C MET A 241 1.82 -10.97 -3.58
N GLU A 242 1.83 -9.66 -3.29
CA GLU A 242 1.81 -9.14 -1.92
C GLU A 242 0.48 -8.49 -1.59
N LEU A 243 -0.06 -8.81 -0.43
CA LEU A 243 -1.36 -8.34 0.04
C LEU A 243 -1.22 -7.54 1.35
N ILE A 244 -2.08 -6.55 1.51
CA ILE A 244 -2.27 -5.78 2.73
C ILE A 244 -3.63 -6.13 3.32
N ALA A 245 -3.66 -6.65 4.54
CA ALA A 245 -4.89 -6.90 5.30
C ALA A 245 -4.96 -5.94 6.49
N VAL A 246 -5.95 -5.05 6.48
CA VAL A 246 -6.21 -4.12 7.58
C VAL A 246 -7.40 -4.60 8.39
N VAL A 247 -7.24 -4.60 9.72
CA VAL A 247 -8.27 -4.97 10.69
C VAL A 247 -8.33 -3.91 11.78
N LEU A 248 -9.50 -3.30 11.98
CA LEU A 248 -9.71 -2.29 13.01
C LEU A 248 -10.80 -2.71 14.00
N LYS A 249 -10.55 -2.35 15.27
CA LYS A 249 -11.51 -2.50 16.37
C LYS A 249 -12.00 -3.94 16.55
N ALA A 250 -11.10 -4.92 16.49
CA ALA A 250 -11.37 -6.27 16.96
C ALA A 250 -11.46 -6.27 18.50
N LYS A 251 -12.25 -7.19 19.06
CA LYS A 251 -12.48 -7.23 20.53
C LYS A 251 -11.30 -7.85 21.29
N THR A 252 -10.55 -8.74 20.65
CA THR A 252 -9.40 -9.41 21.25
C THR A 252 -8.21 -9.45 20.29
N SER A 253 -7.01 -9.63 20.85
CA SER A 253 -5.79 -9.83 20.05
C SER A 253 -5.88 -11.04 19.13
N GLU A 254 -6.52 -12.12 19.58
CA GLU A 254 -6.72 -13.33 18.80
C GLU A 254 -7.61 -13.07 17.58
N GLN A 255 -8.79 -12.48 17.81
CA GLN A 255 -9.73 -12.12 16.74
C GLN A 255 -9.11 -11.20 15.67
N ARG A 256 -8.24 -10.27 16.08
CA ARG A 256 -7.47 -9.43 15.16
C ARG A 256 -6.62 -10.26 14.20
N PHE A 257 -5.84 -11.21 14.74
CA PHE A 257 -4.97 -12.05 13.91
C PHE A 257 -5.75 -13.06 13.07
N GLU A 258 -6.82 -13.63 13.59
CA GLU A 258 -7.70 -14.54 12.83
C GLU A 258 -8.36 -13.82 11.67
N SER A 259 -8.90 -12.61 11.89
CA SER A 259 -9.49 -11.80 10.82
C SER A 259 -8.48 -11.45 9.73
N ALA A 260 -7.25 -11.07 10.10
CA ALA A 260 -6.20 -10.79 9.13
C ALA A 260 -5.78 -12.04 8.33
N LYS A 261 -5.66 -13.20 8.98
CA LYS A 261 -5.38 -14.47 8.29
C LYS A 261 -6.50 -14.84 7.31
N SER A 262 -7.77 -14.65 7.72
CA SER A 262 -8.92 -14.92 6.84
C SER A 262 -8.89 -14.05 5.60
N LEU A 263 -8.57 -12.75 5.74
CA LEU A 263 -8.41 -11.83 4.61
C LEU A 263 -7.27 -12.27 3.67
N LEU A 264 -6.08 -12.51 4.23
CA LEU A 264 -4.91 -12.92 3.43
C LEU A 264 -5.15 -14.27 2.73
N ASN A 265 -5.73 -15.25 3.44
CA ASN A 265 -6.06 -16.55 2.86
C ASN A 265 -7.09 -16.41 1.73
N PHE A 266 -8.11 -15.55 1.92
CA PHE A 266 -9.09 -15.26 0.86
C PHE A 266 -8.40 -14.68 -0.39
N GLY A 267 -7.53 -13.68 -0.21
CA GLY A 267 -6.80 -13.09 -1.33
C GLY A 267 -5.94 -14.11 -2.06
N PHE A 268 -5.08 -14.83 -1.36
CA PHE A 268 -4.20 -15.83 -1.97
C PHE A 268 -4.94 -17.04 -2.55
N ALA A 269 -6.11 -17.40 -2.04
CA ALA A 269 -6.90 -18.49 -2.60
C ALA A 269 -7.56 -18.11 -3.93
N ASN A 270 -8.06 -16.88 -4.03
CA ASN A 270 -8.92 -16.48 -5.14
C ASN A 270 -8.21 -15.65 -6.23
N TYR A 271 -7.12 -14.94 -5.90
CA TYR A 271 -6.47 -14.03 -6.84
C TYR A 271 -5.04 -14.43 -7.14
N THR A 272 -4.53 -13.96 -8.27
CA THR A 272 -3.13 -14.10 -8.68
C THR A 272 -2.71 -12.91 -9.53
N LEU A 273 -1.41 -12.61 -9.50
CA LEU A 273 -0.79 -11.71 -10.47
C LEU A 273 -0.26 -12.55 -11.63
N THR A 274 -0.57 -12.16 -12.85
CA THR A 274 -0.06 -12.81 -14.05
C THR A 274 0.50 -11.80 -15.04
N ASP A 275 1.61 -12.14 -15.67
CA ASP A 275 2.16 -11.35 -16.77
C ASP A 275 1.44 -11.76 -18.07
N VAL A 276 0.87 -10.79 -18.76
CA VAL A 276 0.19 -11.01 -20.04
C VAL A 276 1.13 -10.66 -21.17
N TYR A 277 1.61 -11.67 -21.87
CA TYR A 277 2.46 -11.46 -23.03
C TYR A 277 1.61 -11.32 -24.30
N PRO A 278 2.09 -10.52 -25.30
CA PRO A 278 1.49 -10.57 -26.63
C PRO A 278 1.50 -12.01 -27.14
N GLY A 279 0.44 -12.46 -27.78
CA GLY A 279 0.35 -13.81 -28.32
C GLY A 279 1.41 -14.10 -29.41
N GLN A 280 2.12 -13.06 -29.85
CA GLN A 280 3.24 -13.11 -30.80
C GLN A 280 4.25 -12.01 -30.48
N ALA A 281 5.49 -12.13 -31.00
CA ALA A 281 6.45 -11.06 -30.92
C ALA A 281 5.89 -9.77 -31.55
N LEU A 282 6.19 -8.61 -30.95
CA LEU A 282 5.77 -7.32 -31.50
C LEU A 282 6.44 -7.14 -32.88
N PRO A 283 5.67 -7.08 -34.00
CA PRO A 283 6.25 -6.88 -35.32
C PRO A 283 6.86 -5.47 -35.41
N PRO A 284 7.96 -5.27 -36.14
CA PRO A 284 8.49 -3.95 -36.42
C PRO A 284 7.43 -3.11 -37.14
N VAL A 285 7.47 -1.79 -36.87
CA VAL A 285 6.61 -0.79 -37.52
C VAL A 285 7.39 -0.08 -38.61
N ASP A 286 6.81 0.07 -39.80
CA ASP A 286 7.46 0.75 -40.93
C ASP A 286 7.68 2.23 -40.65
N VAL A 287 8.85 2.75 -41.03
CA VAL A 287 9.23 4.16 -40.93
C VAL A 287 9.30 4.78 -42.31
N LEU A 288 8.45 5.77 -42.53
CA LEU A 288 8.44 6.53 -43.79
C LEU A 288 9.44 7.69 -43.72
N LEU A 289 10.14 7.96 -44.81
CA LEU A 289 11.09 9.09 -44.96
C LEU A 289 12.28 9.03 -44.00
N GLY A 290 12.56 7.87 -43.38
CA GLY A 290 13.69 7.66 -42.48
C GLY A 290 14.91 7.06 -43.16
N GLU A 291 16.06 7.07 -42.46
CA GLU A 291 17.26 6.32 -42.88
C GLU A 291 17.12 4.80 -42.59
N GLN A 292 16.31 4.46 -41.62
CA GLN A 292 15.94 3.09 -41.28
C GLN A 292 14.52 2.81 -41.75
N ASP A 293 14.29 1.63 -42.34
CA ASP A 293 12.98 1.26 -42.88
C ASP A 293 11.97 0.87 -41.79
N THR A 294 12.43 0.52 -40.57
CA THR A 294 11.57 0.03 -39.50
C THR A 294 12.05 0.47 -38.12
N VAL A 295 11.14 0.55 -37.16
CA VAL A 295 11.41 0.74 -35.72
C VAL A 295 10.85 -0.43 -34.92
N GLN A 296 11.60 -0.91 -33.91
CA GLN A 296 11.16 -1.97 -33.03
C GLN A 296 10.26 -1.42 -31.92
N PRO A 297 8.99 -1.92 -31.82
CA PRO A 297 8.11 -1.56 -30.73
C PRO A 297 8.42 -2.36 -29.47
N VAL A 298 8.21 -1.72 -28.28
CA VAL A 298 8.28 -2.34 -26.96
C VAL A 298 7.10 -1.89 -26.09
N LEU A 299 6.73 -2.68 -25.09
CA LEU A 299 5.74 -2.25 -24.10
C LEU A 299 6.34 -1.12 -23.22
N ALA A 300 5.60 -0.03 -23.04
CA ALA A 300 6.05 1.10 -22.22
C ALA A 300 6.09 0.79 -20.72
N GLN A 301 5.38 -0.25 -20.29
CA GLN A 301 5.29 -0.66 -18.88
C GLN A 301 5.00 -2.15 -18.75
N SER A 302 5.06 -2.67 -17.50
CA SER A 302 4.72 -4.06 -17.20
C SER A 302 3.28 -4.39 -17.61
N SER A 303 3.09 -5.58 -18.15
CA SER A 303 1.79 -6.16 -18.51
C SER A 303 1.21 -7.07 -17.41
N ARG A 304 1.70 -6.92 -16.18
CA ARG A 304 1.22 -7.70 -15.03
C ARG A 304 -0.13 -7.19 -14.59
N ILE A 305 -1.11 -8.09 -14.50
CA ILE A 305 -2.47 -7.80 -14.05
C ILE A 305 -2.84 -8.68 -12.85
N LEU A 306 -3.71 -8.15 -12.01
CA LEU A 306 -4.38 -8.91 -10.96
C LEU A 306 -5.65 -9.54 -11.57
N VAL A 307 -5.83 -10.85 -11.38
CA VAL A 307 -6.96 -11.58 -11.92
C VAL A 307 -7.52 -12.58 -10.90
N ASP A 308 -8.84 -12.79 -10.92
CA ASP A 308 -9.45 -13.91 -10.22
C ASP A 308 -8.97 -15.22 -10.86
N LYS A 309 -8.49 -16.17 -10.06
CA LYS A 309 -7.99 -17.47 -10.56
C LYS A 309 -9.02 -18.24 -11.36
N ALA A 310 -10.32 -18.05 -11.06
CA ALA A 310 -11.39 -18.65 -11.84
C ALA A 310 -11.49 -18.10 -13.27
N GLN A 311 -10.97 -16.88 -13.51
CA GLN A 311 -10.98 -16.19 -14.80
C GLN A 311 -9.62 -16.19 -15.51
N LEU A 312 -8.62 -16.89 -14.98
CA LEU A 312 -7.27 -16.88 -15.52
C LEU A 312 -7.24 -17.34 -17.01
N ASN A 313 -8.09 -18.28 -17.38
CA ASN A 313 -8.20 -18.76 -18.76
C ASN A 313 -8.97 -17.81 -19.69
N ASP A 314 -9.64 -16.81 -19.13
CA ASP A 314 -10.41 -15.81 -19.87
C ASP A 314 -9.59 -14.54 -20.15
N VAL A 315 -8.31 -14.54 -19.77
CA VAL A 315 -7.37 -13.44 -20.06
C VAL A 315 -6.97 -13.49 -21.53
N THR A 316 -7.17 -12.38 -22.21
CA THR A 316 -6.80 -12.19 -23.62
C THR A 316 -6.02 -10.90 -23.82
N SER A 317 -5.19 -10.84 -24.85
CA SER A 317 -4.54 -9.61 -25.27
C SER A 317 -4.74 -9.34 -26.75
N GLU A 318 -4.95 -8.09 -27.11
CA GLU A 318 -5.08 -7.60 -28.48
C GLU A 318 -4.01 -6.53 -28.71
N LEU A 319 -3.28 -6.66 -29.82
CA LEU A 319 -2.29 -5.66 -30.26
C LEU A 319 -2.94 -4.73 -31.30
N ARG A 320 -2.83 -3.43 -31.06
CA ARG A 320 -3.27 -2.36 -31.96
C ARG A 320 -2.07 -1.50 -32.30
N LEU A 321 -1.34 -1.82 -33.37
CA LEU A 321 -0.19 -1.06 -33.86
C LEU A 321 -0.61 -0.15 -35.01
N CYS A 322 0.07 1.01 -35.15
CA CYS A 322 -0.02 1.80 -36.35
C CYS A 322 0.64 1.06 -37.54
N GLU A 323 0.16 1.30 -38.75
CA GLU A 323 0.73 0.68 -39.95
C GLU A 323 2.14 1.22 -40.23
N ASN A 324 2.36 2.51 -40.04
CA ASN A 324 3.63 3.18 -40.24
C ASN A 324 3.75 4.46 -39.40
N VAL A 325 4.95 5.01 -39.33
CA VAL A 325 5.26 6.34 -38.74
C VAL A 325 6.18 7.11 -39.65
N GLU A 326 6.12 8.44 -39.62
CA GLU A 326 7.07 9.32 -40.36
C GLU A 326 8.27 9.65 -39.50
N ALA A 327 9.46 9.67 -40.13
CA ALA A 327 10.67 10.16 -39.49
C ALA A 327 10.62 11.68 -39.26
N PRO A 328 11.26 12.22 -38.19
CA PRO A 328 12.04 11.49 -37.21
C PRO A 328 11.18 10.75 -36.18
N VAL A 329 11.55 9.53 -35.81
CA VAL A 329 10.93 8.78 -34.72
C VAL A 329 11.72 9.00 -33.46
N GLU A 330 11.06 9.38 -32.37
CA GLU A 330 11.71 9.59 -31.07
C GLU A 330 11.61 8.32 -30.21
N GLN A 331 12.65 8.05 -29.41
CA GLN A 331 12.55 7.01 -28.40
C GLN A 331 11.37 7.28 -27.46
N GLY A 332 10.53 6.25 -27.21
CA GLY A 332 9.32 6.40 -26.42
C GLY A 332 8.11 6.95 -27.18
N GLN A 333 8.26 7.27 -28.47
CA GLN A 333 7.11 7.68 -29.32
C GLN A 333 6.07 6.54 -29.37
N LYS A 334 4.78 6.87 -29.16
CA LYS A 334 3.70 5.89 -29.19
C LYS A 334 3.56 5.32 -30.61
N LEU A 335 3.62 4.00 -30.70
CA LEU A 335 3.43 3.21 -31.94
C LEU A 335 2.13 2.40 -31.91
N GLY A 336 1.46 2.33 -30.78
CA GLY A 336 0.25 1.56 -30.63
C GLY A 336 -0.10 1.29 -29.18
N GLU A 337 -0.88 0.25 -28.96
CA GLU A 337 -1.28 -0.16 -27.64
C GLU A 337 -1.57 -1.68 -27.59
N MET A 338 -1.36 -2.29 -26.43
CA MET A 338 -1.83 -3.62 -26.11
C MET A 338 -3.00 -3.50 -25.14
N VAL A 339 -4.15 -4.03 -25.54
CA VAL A 339 -5.36 -4.07 -24.72
C VAL A 339 -5.46 -5.45 -24.07
N ILE A 340 -5.50 -5.47 -22.74
CA ILE A 340 -5.68 -6.69 -21.94
C ILE A 340 -7.13 -6.76 -21.47
N SER A 341 -7.81 -7.88 -21.76
CA SER A 341 -9.19 -8.11 -21.36
C SER A 341 -9.33 -9.41 -20.56
N VAL A 342 -10.27 -9.41 -19.62
CA VAL A 342 -10.65 -10.59 -18.83
C VAL A 342 -12.15 -10.83 -19.02
N GLY A 343 -12.53 -12.01 -19.51
CA GLY A 343 -13.92 -12.33 -19.81
C GLY A 343 -14.56 -11.38 -20.84
N GLY A 344 -13.76 -10.84 -21.75
CA GLY A 344 -14.20 -9.88 -22.77
C GLY A 344 -14.36 -8.44 -22.28
N GLN A 345 -14.04 -8.14 -21.03
CA GLN A 345 -14.00 -6.78 -20.48
C GLN A 345 -12.57 -6.25 -20.43
N GLU A 346 -12.33 -5.07 -20.99
CA GLU A 346 -11.04 -4.40 -20.93
C GLU A 346 -10.67 -4.07 -19.48
N GLN A 347 -9.47 -4.52 -19.06
CA GLN A 347 -8.92 -4.28 -17.74
C GLN A 347 -7.78 -3.27 -17.77
N GLN A 348 -6.94 -3.34 -18.80
CA GLN A 348 -5.76 -2.48 -18.89
C GLN A 348 -5.39 -2.24 -20.36
N THR A 349 -4.98 -1.02 -20.65
CA THR A 349 -4.37 -0.65 -21.94
C THR A 349 -2.95 -0.19 -21.72
N ILE A 350 -1.99 -0.85 -22.35
CA ILE A 350 -0.56 -0.58 -22.23
C ILE A 350 -0.07 0.07 -23.52
N PRO A 351 0.51 1.28 -23.47
CA PRO A 351 1.14 1.89 -24.64
C PRO A 351 2.28 1.02 -25.16
N ILE A 352 2.38 0.93 -26.49
CA ILE A 352 3.51 0.36 -27.20
C ILE A 352 4.28 1.53 -27.79
N VAL A 353 5.58 1.55 -27.57
CA VAL A 353 6.44 2.70 -27.91
C VAL A 353 7.69 2.27 -28.68
N ALA A 354 8.33 3.20 -29.35
CA ALA A 354 9.59 2.97 -30.03
C ALA A 354 10.71 2.69 -28.99
N ASP A 355 11.45 1.61 -29.20
CA ASP A 355 12.59 1.22 -28.34
C ASP A 355 13.75 2.24 -28.47
N ARG A 356 13.92 2.82 -29.65
CA ARG A 356 14.98 3.78 -29.99
C ARG A 356 14.50 4.81 -31.00
N ALA A 357 15.27 5.90 -31.13
CA ALA A 357 15.10 6.90 -32.17
C ALA A 357 15.59 6.39 -33.53
#